data_3bdd831099bfcc47711156222260616f
#
_entry.id   3bdd831099bfcc47711156222260616f
#
_cell.length_a   1.000
_cell.length_b   1.000
_cell.length_c   1.000
_cell.angle_alpha   90.00
_cell.angle_beta   90.00
_cell.angle_gamma   90.00
#
_symmetry.space_group_name_H-M   'P 1'
#
loop_
_entity.id
_entity.type
_entity.pdbx_description
1 polymer ?
#
loop_
_entity_poly.entity_id
_entity_poly.type
_entity_poly.pdbx_seq_one_letter_code
_entity_poly.pdbx_strand_id
1 'polypeptide(L)'
;MRVAVLSAFLSTCLATGTAAAATAEKFAGVDLSYVNEVEACGAQYRLDGKLRDPYELFAERGANLVRLRLWNDPTWTQYSNEADVTRSIERAHRAGMHVLLDFHYSDDWADPQQQRIPAAWAADIDDADKLAQHVYEYTRDVLARLNERGLLPYMVQVGNEINTQMLRADKTTGLPIDWARNAKILNAGIRAVRAAHAKDGSSPKVMLHVAQPENVEPWFAAAVEAGVGRVDYIGVSYYPKWSKLNMSQAQAALERVRKRFDTDFIVVEVSYPFTLRDAGDGAANLLGADSLLKGYPATLQGQDRFMNDVVRMTRNAGGVGVVYWEPAWVSSTCSTRWGQGSHWENATLFDFKKGNELTPAASFLRAIRAP
;
A
#
# COMPACT_ATOMS: atom_id res chain seq x y z
N MET A 1 67.89 49.44 19.36
CA MET A 1 67.18 48.12 19.37
C MET A 1 65.78 48.30 18.86
N ARG A 2 65.51 47.88 17.67
CA ARG A 2 64.15 47.90 17.08
C ARG A 2 63.60 46.47 17.12
N VAL A 3 62.49 46.28 17.82
CA VAL A 3 61.77 44.99 17.90
C VAL A 3 60.78 44.97 16.77
N ALA A 4 60.85 44.00 15.87
CA ALA A 4 59.85 43.74 14.80
C ALA A 4 58.85 42.75 15.33
N VAL A 5 57.57 43.15 15.29
CA VAL A 5 56.43 42.30 15.61
C VAL A 5 55.96 41.66 14.32
N LEU A 6 56.06 40.34 14.23
CA LEU A 6 55.54 39.53 13.13
C LEU A 6 54.05 39.15 13.44
N SER A 7 53.11 39.71 12.67
CA SER A 7 51.66 39.32 12.74
C SER A 7 51.44 38.14 11.79
N ALA A 8 51.10 36.98 12.34
CA ALA A 8 50.67 35.81 11.57
C ALA A 8 49.15 35.91 11.30
N PHE A 9 48.78 36.02 10.02
CA PHE A 9 47.39 35.88 9.57
C PHE A 9 47.05 34.39 9.46
N LEU A 10 46.14 33.92 10.34
CA LEU A 10 45.52 32.60 10.21
C LEU A 10 44.35 32.72 9.22
N SER A 11 44.49 32.20 8.00
CA SER A 11 43.41 32.06 7.03
C SER A 11 42.60 30.80 7.38
N THR A 12 41.45 30.96 7.97
CA THR A 12 40.45 29.89 8.15
C THR A 12 39.71 29.68 6.84
N CYS A 13 40.01 28.59 6.12
CA CYS A 13 39.22 28.08 5.02
C CYS A 13 37.91 27.45 5.58
N LEU A 14 36.78 28.14 5.44
CA LEU A 14 35.46 27.54 5.63
C LEU A 14 35.21 26.62 4.44
N ALA A 15 35.32 25.31 4.65
CA ALA A 15 34.81 24.31 3.72
C ALA A 15 33.26 24.29 3.81
N THR A 16 32.61 24.91 2.86
CA THR A 16 31.15 24.75 2.66
C THR A 16 30.88 23.37 2.06
N GLY A 17 30.71 22.38 2.92
CA GLY A 17 30.20 21.08 2.52
C GLY A 17 28.79 21.24 2.05
N THR A 18 28.57 21.17 0.74
CA THR A 18 27.22 20.94 0.18
C THR A 18 26.77 19.55 0.60
N ALA A 19 25.91 19.46 1.62
CA ALA A 19 25.21 18.22 1.92
C ALA A 19 24.37 17.87 0.67
N ALA A 20 24.79 16.85 -0.06
CA ALA A 20 23.95 16.28 -1.11
C ALA A 20 22.63 15.85 -0.44
N ALA A 21 21.52 16.42 -0.87
CA ALA A 21 20.19 15.98 -0.41
C ALA A 21 20.10 14.48 -0.70
N ALA A 22 19.90 13.68 0.33
CA ALA A 22 19.68 12.25 0.15
C ALA A 22 18.47 12.08 -0.78
N THR A 23 18.68 11.39 -1.90
CA THR A 23 17.55 11.08 -2.81
C THR A 23 16.54 10.24 -2.04
N ALA A 24 15.26 10.68 -2.05
CA ALA A 24 14.19 9.95 -1.39
C ALA A 24 14.17 8.49 -1.90
N GLU A 25 14.03 7.56 -0.98
CA GLU A 25 13.93 6.13 -1.32
C GLU A 25 12.73 5.89 -2.26
N LYS A 26 12.93 5.05 -3.29
CA LYS A 26 11.90 4.72 -4.26
C LYS A 26 11.37 3.31 -4.01
N PHE A 27 10.04 3.18 -3.99
CA PHE A 27 9.37 1.92 -3.69
C PHE A 27 8.75 1.31 -4.94
N ALA A 28 9.25 0.12 -5.29
CA ALA A 28 8.67 -0.79 -6.28
C ALA A 28 7.94 -1.88 -5.51
N GLY A 29 6.63 -1.82 -5.44
CA GLY A 29 5.86 -2.67 -4.54
C GLY A 29 4.92 -3.63 -5.23
N VAL A 30 4.58 -4.69 -4.49
CA VAL A 30 3.56 -5.68 -4.79
C VAL A 30 2.73 -5.98 -3.55
N ASP A 31 1.40 -6.06 -3.67
CA ASP A 31 0.54 -6.58 -2.61
C ASP A 31 0.42 -8.09 -2.78
N LEU A 32 0.80 -8.86 -1.78
CA LEU A 32 0.83 -10.32 -1.81
C LEU A 32 -0.05 -10.96 -0.73
N SER A 33 -1.12 -10.28 -0.36
CA SER A 33 -1.98 -10.68 0.76
C SER A 33 -2.72 -12.00 0.51
N TYR A 34 -3.03 -12.34 -0.75
CA TYR A 34 -3.69 -13.59 -1.11
C TYR A 34 -2.74 -14.77 -1.36
N VAL A 35 -1.43 -14.56 -1.43
CA VAL A 35 -0.50 -15.60 -1.90
C VAL A 35 -0.57 -16.88 -1.09
N ASN A 36 -0.54 -16.80 0.26
CA ASN A 36 -0.60 -18.01 1.09
C ASN A 36 -1.89 -18.80 0.89
N GLU A 37 -3.02 -18.11 0.70
CA GLU A 37 -4.33 -18.72 0.47
C GLU A 37 -4.37 -19.46 -0.86
N VAL A 38 -4.01 -18.80 -1.94
CA VAL A 38 -4.10 -19.42 -3.27
C VAL A 38 -3.06 -20.52 -3.49
N GLU A 39 -1.88 -20.42 -2.89
CA GLU A 39 -0.88 -21.49 -2.88
C GLU A 39 -1.38 -22.74 -2.13
N ALA A 40 -2.09 -22.56 -1.01
CA ALA A 40 -2.73 -23.68 -0.30
C ALA A 40 -3.78 -24.40 -1.14
N CYS A 41 -4.33 -23.72 -2.16
CA CYS A 41 -5.25 -24.28 -3.15
C CYS A 41 -4.54 -24.70 -4.46
N GLY A 42 -3.22 -24.85 -4.44
CA GLY A 42 -2.44 -25.37 -5.55
C GLY A 42 -2.02 -24.37 -6.62
N ALA A 43 -2.18 -23.07 -6.38
CA ALA A 43 -1.68 -22.05 -7.30
C ALA A 43 -0.15 -22.18 -7.48
N GLN A 44 0.32 -21.99 -8.69
CA GLN A 44 1.73 -22.04 -9.06
C GLN A 44 2.08 -20.85 -9.93
N TYR A 45 3.31 -20.36 -9.79
CA TYR A 45 3.84 -19.21 -10.53
C TYR A 45 5.06 -19.61 -11.32
N ARG A 46 5.23 -19.02 -12.51
CA ARG A 46 6.34 -19.36 -13.41
C ARG A 46 7.09 -18.14 -13.91
N LEU A 47 8.36 -18.36 -14.12
CA LEU A 47 9.25 -17.44 -14.80
C LEU A 47 10.14 -18.26 -15.76
N ASP A 48 10.10 -17.93 -17.05
CA ASP A 48 10.80 -18.66 -18.12
C ASP A 48 10.47 -20.17 -18.07
N GLY A 49 9.18 -20.50 -17.85
CA GLY A 49 8.65 -21.86 -17.76
C GLY A 49 8.97 -22.61 -16.45
N LYS A 50 9.76 -22.03 -15.54
CA LYS A 50 10.16 -22.66 -14.27
C LYS A 50 9.27 -22.20 -13.11
N LEU A 51 8.94 -23.12 -12.22
CA LEU A 51 8.22 -22.81 -10.99
C LEU A 51 9.06 -21.90 -10.08
N ARG A 52 8.44 -20.89 -9.51
CA ARG A 52 9.09 -19.90 -8.66
C ARG A 52 8.20 -19.51 -7.47
N ASP A 53 8.82 -19.23 -6.34
CA ASP A 53 8.16 -18.53 -5.24
C ASP A 53 7.86 -17.07 -5.66
N PRO A 54 6.63 -16.55 -5.48
CA PRO A 54 6.27 -15.22 -5.94
C PRO A 54 7.02 -14.10 -5.21
N TYR A 55 7.37 -14.25 -3.93
CA TYR A 55 8.16 -13.25 -3.20
C TYR A 55 9.57 -13.12 -3.79
N GLU A 56 10.25 -14.26 -4.00
CA GLU A 56 11.59 -14.29 -4.63
C GLU A 56 11.54 -13.77 -6.06
N LEU A 57 10.51 -14.19 -6.82
CA LEU A 57 10.33 -13.77 -8.21
C LEU A 57 10.19 -12.26 -8.34
N PHE A 58 9.33 -11.64 -7.53
CA PHE A 58 9.13 -10.19 -7.59
C PHE A 58 10.36 -9.43 -7.09
N ALA A 59 11.05 -9.91 -6.05
CA ALA A 59 12.32 -9.32 -5.59
C ALA A 59 13.38 -9.34 -6.70
N GLU A 60 13.55 -10.46 -7.40
CA GLU A 60 14.46 -10.59 -8.56
C GLU A 60 14.08 -9.62 -9.69
N ARG A 61 12.78 -9.34 -9.87
CA ARG A 61 12.28 -8.37 -10.85
C ARG A 61 12.40 -6.92 -10.41
N GLY A 62 12.86 -6.65 -9.18
CA GLY A 62 13.19 -5.32 -8.67
C GLY A 62 12.22 -4.78 -7.62
N ALA A 63 11.27 -5.58 -7.16
CA ALA A 63 10.45 -5.22 -6.01
C ALA A 63 11.32 -5.05 -4.76
N ASN A 64 11.05 -4.01 -3.98
CA ASN A 64 11.68 -3.77 -2.68
C ASN A 64 10.66 -3.52 -1.56
N LEU A 65 9.36 -3.58 -1.88
CA LEU A 65 8.28 -3.40 -0.93
C LEU A 65 7.20 -4.46 -1.16
N VAL A 66 6.73 -5.09 -0.08
CA VAL A 66 5.54 -5.94 -0.07
C VAL A 66 4.49 -5.27 0.81
N ARG A 67 3.29 -5.05 0.27
CA ARG A 67 2.13 -4.64 1.06
C ARG A 67 1.36 -5.87 1.50
N LEU A 68 0.90 -5.88 2.76
CA LEU A 68 0.21 -7.02 3.38
C LEU A 68 -0.98 -6.49 4.18
N ARG A 69 -2.17 -6.97 3.84
CA ARG A 69 -3.43 -6.69 4.52
C ARG A 69 -3.53 -7.45 5.84
N LEU A 70 -3.97 -6.77 6.89
CA LEU A 70 -4.28 -7.38 8.19
C LEU A 70 -5.74 -7.07 8.59
N TRP A 71 -6.55 -8.11 8.74
CA TRP A 71 -7.86 -8.07 9.37
C TRP A 71 -7.74 -8.29 10.88
N ASN A 72 -8.72 -7.81 11.66
CA ASN A 72 -8.63 -7.82 13.13
C ASN A 72 -8.79 -9.24 13.70
N ASP A 73 -9.95 -9.85 13.48
CA ASP A 73 -10.25 -11.24 13.90
C ASP A 73 -11.19 -11.91 12.87
N PRO A 74 -10.68 -12.29 11.70
CA PRO A 74 -11.49 -12.86 10.63
C PRO A 74 -11.86 -14.33 10.93
N THR A 75 -12.93 -14.57 11.69
CA THR A 75 -13.37 -15.91 12.08
C THR A 75 -13.82 -16.80 10.92
N TRP A 76 -14.07 -16.23 9.74
CA TRP A 76 -14.54 -16.89 8.52
C TRP A 76 -13.41 -17.41 7.61
N THR A 77 -12.17 -17.04 7.90
CA THR A 77 -10.98 -17.49 7.18
C THR A 77 -9.80 -17.60 8.14
N GLN A 78 -8.78 -18.36 7.76
CA GLN A 78 -7.51 -18.43 8.48
C GLN A 78 -6.40 -17.58 7.82
N TYR A 79 -6.77 -16.76 6.81
CA TYR A 79 -5.85 -15.88 6.09
C TYR A 79 -6.09 -14.41 6.46
N SER A 80 -5.10 -13.57 6.16
CA SER A 80 -5.07 -12.15 6.52
C SER A 80 -5.27 -11.86 8.02
N ASN A 81 -5.20 -12.86 8.89
CA ASN A 81 -5.04 -12.68 10.33
C ASN A 81 -3.56 -12.53 10.69
N GLU A 82 -3.26 -12.24 11.96
CA GLU A 82 -1.88 -11.99 12.41
C GLU A 82 -0.92 -13.17 12.14
N ALA A 83 -1.40 -14.41 12.30
CA ALA A 83 -0.56 -15.60 12.08
C ALA A 83 -0.18 -15.76 10.59
N ASP A 84 -1.12 -15.54 9.70
CA ASP A 84 -0.90 -15.59 8.26
C ASP A 84 -0.01 -14.44 7.78
N VAL A 85 -0.30 -13.22 8.20
CA VAL A 85 0.49 -12.02 7.89
C VAL A 85 1.92 -12.17 8.40
N THR A 86 2.12 -12.74 9.59
CA THR A 86 3.46 -13.03 10.10
C THR A 86 4.26 -13.93 9.16
N ARG A 87 3.65 -15.02 8.64
CA ARG A 87 4.30 -15.88 7.62
C ARG A 87 4.66 -15.10 6.35
N SER A 88 3.78 -14.21 5.92
CA SER A 88 4.01 -13.34 4.74
C SER A 88 5.17 -12.37 4.97
N ILE A 89 5.26 -11.76 6.15
CA ILE A 89 6.39 -10.88 6.54
C ILE A 89 7.71 -11.67 6.53
N GLU A 90 7.74 -12.88 7.08
CA GLU A 90 8.92 -13.73 7.04
C GLU A 90 9.37 -14.06 5.61
N ARG A 91 8.43 -14.32 4.69
CA ARG A 91 8.73 -14.52 3.26
C ARG A 91 9.30 -13.26 2.62
N ALA A 92 8.70 -12.09 2.87
CA ALA A 92 9.19 -10.81 2.37
C ALA A 92 10.61 -10.50 2.86
N HIS A 93 10.89 -10.72 4.16
CA HIS A 93 12.23 -10.52 4.74
C HIS A 93 13.27 -11.46 4.12
N ARG A 94 12.94 -12.75 3.92
CA ARG A 94 13.85 -13.69 3.23
C ARG A 94 14.16 -13.26 1.80
N ALA A 95 13.20 -12.64 1.13
CA ALA A 95 13.38 -12.09 -0.21
C ALA A 95 14.06 -10.70 -0.22
N GLY A 96 14.41 -10.13 0.95
CA GLY A 96 15.09 -8.84 1.07
C GLY A 96 14.20 -7.64 0.78
N MET A 97 12.88 -7.76 0.96
CA MET A 97 11.92 -6.68 0.74
C MET A 97 11.44 -6.05 2.04
N HIS A 98 11.23 -4.74 2.03
CA HIS A 98 10.50 -4.03 3.07
C HIS A 98 9.03 -4.46 3.12
N VAL A 99 8.39 -4.26 4.26
CA VAL A 99 6.96 -4.53 4.45
C VAL A 99 6.21 -3.25 4.76
N LEU A 100 5.11 -3.03 4.04
CA LEU A 100 4.03 -2.12 4.37
C LEU A 100 2.88 -2.94 4.95
N LEU A 101 2.66 -2.86 6.26
CA LEU A 101 1.56 -3.54 6.94
C LEU A 101 0.32 -2.67 6.91
N ASP A 102 -0.76 -3.18 6.31
CA ASP A 102 -2.03 -2.48 6.11
C ASP A 102 -3.08 -2.96 7.11
N PHE A 103 -3.35 -2.16 8.13
CA PHE A 103 -4.40 -2.42 9.11
C PHE A 103 -5.77 -2.01 8.56
N HIS A 104 -6.63 -2.97 8.29
CA HIS A 104 -8.03 -2.68 7.91
C HIS A 104 -8.90 -2.25 9.08
N TYR A 105 -8.54 -2.60 10.32
CA TYR A 105 -9.38 -2.40 11.52
C TYR A 105 -10.80 -2.92 11.33
N SER A 106 -10.93 -4.05 10.68
CA SER A 106 -12.16 -4.75 10.39
C SER A 106 -11.88 -6.25 10.38
N ASP A 107 -12.89 -7.09 10.56
CA ASP A 107 -12.79 -8.55 10.43
C ASP A 107 -12.96 -8.98 8.96
N ASP A 108 -13.05 -8.02 8.06
CA ASP A 108 -13.32 -8.18 6.64
C ASP A 108 -12.72 -7.00 5.85
N TRP A 109 -13.03 -6.90 4.55
CA TRP A 109 -12.66 -5.79 3.70
C TRP A 109 -13.08 -4.44 4.29
N ALA A 110 -12.13 -3.51 4.32
CA ALA A 110 -12.38 -2.09 4.48
C ALA A 110 -12.09 -1.40 3.14
N ASP A 111 -13.04 -0.62 2.64
CA ASP A 111 -12.97 0.11 1.38
C ASP A 111 -13.85 1.38 1.45
N PRO A 112 -13.93 2.23 0.40
CA PRO A 112 -14.75 3.42 0.44
C PRO A 112 -16.25 3.17 0.65
N GLN A 113 -16.73 1.95 0.42
CA GLN A 113 -18.13 1.58 0.59
C GLN A 113 -18.42 0.93 1.94
N GLN A 114 -17.38 0.41 2.63
CA GLN A 114 -17.56 -0.25 3.92
C GLN A 114 -16.32 -0.09 4.80
N GLN A 115 -16.56 0.41 6.01
CA GLN A 115 -15.55 0.60 7.05
C GLN A 115 -16.08 -0.05 8.34
N ARG A 116 -16.32 -1.37 8.29
CA ARG A 116 -17.00 -2.08 9.38
C ARG A 116 -16.14 -2.18 10.61
N ILE A 117 -16.78 -1.92 11.75
CA ILE A 117 -16.17 -2.15 13.06
C ILE A 117 -15.94 -3.64 13.28
N PRO A 118 -14.79 -4.07 13.87
CA PRO A 118 -14.61 -5.45 14.32
C PRO A 118 -15.68 -5.87 15.32
N ALA A 119 -16.13 -7.12 15.25
CA ALA A 119 -17.14 -7.65 16.16
C ALA A 119 -16.76 -7.46 17.63
N ALA A 120 -15.48 -7.61 17.96
CA ALA A 120 -14.94 -7.43 19.31
C ALA A 120 -15.11 -6.00 19.87
N TRP A 121 -15.25 -4.98 19.02
CA TRP A 121 -15.36 -3.57 19.42
C TRP A 121 -16.79 -3.02 19.26
N ALA A 122 -17.72 -3.82 18.77
CA ALA A 122 -19.07 -3.38 18.38
C ALA A 122 -19.87 -2.77 19.54
N ALA A 123 -19.63 -3.19 20.78
CA ALA A 123 -20.30 -2.65 21.96
C ALA A 123 -19.94 -1.17 22.23
N ASP A 124 -18.82 -0.70 21.71
CA ASP A 124 -18.30 0.66 21.94
C ASP A 124 -18.45 1.57 20.70
N ILE A 125 -19.30 1.19 19.74
CA ILE A 125 -19.42 1.87 18.44
C ILE A 125 -19.72 3.38 18.53
N ASP A 126 -20.47 3.79 19.55
CA ASP A 126 -20.86 5.17 19.77
C ASP A 126 -19.89 5.94 20.68
N ASP A 127 -18.85 5.28 21.20
CA ASP A 127 -17.84 5.87 22.09
C ASP A 127 -16.51 6.07 21.35
N ALA A 128 -16.27 7.28 20.85
CA ALA A 128 -15.08 7.60 20.07
C ALA A 128 -13.77 7.44 20.87
N ASP A 129 -13.79 7.63 22.19
CA ASP A 129 -12.59 7.50 23.01
C ASP A 129 -12.23 6.04 23.24
N LYS A 130 -13.22 5.17 23.46
CA LYS A 130 -13.00 3.73 23.52
C LYS A 130 -12.57 3.15 22.17
N LEU A 131 -13.17 3.59 21.05
CA LEU A 131 -12.72 3.17 19.72
C LEU A 131 -11.27 3.58 19.46
N ALA A 132 -10.88 4.79 19.84
CA ALA A 132 -9.49 5.23 19.75
C ALA A 132 -8.56 4.39 20.63
N GLN A 133 -9.01 3.99 21.83
CA GLN A 133 -8.26 3.08 22.70
C GLN A 133 -8.09 1.70 22.05
N HIS A 134 -9.15 1.10 21.50
CA HIS A 134 -9.07 -0.17 20.80
C HIS A 134 -8.08 -0.13 19.63
N VAL A 135 -8.14 0.90 18.80
CA VAL A 135 -7.21 1.07 17.67
C VAL A 135 -5.77 1.21 18.18
N TYR A 136 -5.54 2.00 19.22
CA TYR A 136 -4.21 2.17 19.81
C TYR A 136 -3.65 0.84 20.34
N GLU A 137 -4.43 0.15 21.17
CA GLU A 137 -4.00 -1.10 21.83
C GLU A 137 -3.76 -2.21 20.81
N TYR A 138 -4.70 -2.43 19.88
CA TYR A 138 -4.55 -3.42 18.84
C TYR A 138 -3.31 -3.18 17.97
N THR A 139 -3.11 -1.95 17.50
CA THR A 139 -1.94 -1.60 16.68
C THR A 139 -0.64 -1.79 17.45
N ARG A 140 -0.57 -1.28 18.70
CA ARG A 140 0.58 -1.45 19.59
C ARG A 140 0.93 -2.92 19.80
N ASP A 141 -0.08 -3.73 20.11
CA ASP A 141 0.14 -5.13 20.50
C ASP A 141 0.57 -6.01 19.33
N VAL A 142 -0.01 -5.79 18.14
CA VAL A 142 0.45 -6.45 16.91
C VAL A 142 1.89 -6.07 16.61
N LEU A 143 2.22 -4.77 16.63
CA LEU A 143 3.58 -4.31 16.35
C LEU A 143 4.59 -4.81 17.40
N ALA A 144 4.19 -4.91 18.67
CA ALA A 144 5.04 -5.45 19.73
C ALA A 144 5.36 -6.94 19.49
N ARG A 145 4.34 -7.77 19.19
CA ARG A 145 4.54 -9.19 18.89
C ARG A 145 5.40 -9.42 17.65
N LEU A 146 5.21 -8.62 16.60
CA LEU A 146 6.08 -8.67 15.42
C LEU A 146 7.52 -8.26 15.75
N ASN A 147 7.70 -7.20 16.55
CA ASN A 147 9.01 -6.70 16.96
C ASN A 147 9.79 -7.70 17.83
N GLU A 148 9.12 -8.43 18.73
CA GLU A 148 9.74 -9.53 19.52
C GLU A 148 10.39 -10.57 18.63
N ARG A 149 9.81 -10.81 17.44
CA ARG A 149 10.30 -11.75 16.42
C ARG A 149 11.31 -11.12 15.44
N GLY A 150 11.61 -9.81 15.57
CA GLY A 150 12.47 -9.09 14.61
C GLY A 150 11.77 -8.84 13.26
N LEU A 151 10.43 -8.80 13.26
CA LEU A 151 9.59 -8.67 12.07
C LEU A 151 8.82 -7.32 12.03
N LEU A 152 9.33 -6.30 12.73
CA LEU A 152 8.70 -4.98 12.72
C LEU A 152 8.64 -4.45 11.28
N PRO A 153 7.45 -4.07 10.77
CA PRO A 153 7.32 -3.59 9.38
C PRO A 153 8.06 -2.26 9.19
N TYR A 154 8.57 -2.03 7.98
CA TYR A 154 9.19 -0.76 7.60
C TYR A 154 8.18 0.39 7.60
N MET A 155 6.92 0.11 7.20
CA MET A 155 5.85 1.08 7.07
C MET A 155 4.53 0.46 7.54
N VAL A 156 3.68 1.29 8.15
CA VAL A 156 2.35 0.88 8.61
C VAL A 156 1.30 1.81 8.03
N GLN A 157 0.31 1.22 7.38
CA GLN A 157 -0.89 1.91 6.90
C GLN A 157 -1.97 1.83 7.98
N VAL A 158 -2.41 2.99 8.46
CA VAL A 158 -3.43 3.14 9.51
C VAL A 158 -4.80 3.30 8.84
N GLY A 159 -5.48 2.19 8.64
CA GLY A 159 -6.74 2.09 7.90
C GLY A 159 -6.54 1.94 6.39
N ASN A 160 -7.45 1.22 5.74
CA ASN A 160 -7.48 1.02 4.30
C ASN A 160 -8.57 1.86 3.65
N GLU A 161 -8.23 2.62 2.58
CA GLU A 161 -9.16 3.42 1.79
C GLU A 161 -10.17 4.20 2.65
N ILE A 162 -9.65 4.97 3.60
CA ILE A 162 -10.41 5.67 4.64
C ILE A 162 -11.17 6.92 4.14
N ASN A 163 -11.72 6.81 2.94
CA ASN A 163 -12.49 7.87 2.29
C ASN A 163 -13.72 8.32 3.09
N THR A 164 -14.24 7.43 3.92
CA THR A 164 -15.47 7.60 4.68
C THR A 164 -15.22 7.41 6.17
N GLN A 165 -16.25 7.52 6.99
CA GLN A 165 -16.13 7.34 8.44
C GLN A 165 -15.73 5.90 8.77
N MET A 166 -14.66 5.73 9.54
CA MET A 166 -14.15 4.44 10.01
C MET A 166 -15.04 3.81 11.10
N LEU A 167 -14.94 2.50 11.26
CA LEU A 167 -15.51 1.72 12.37
C LEU A 167 -17.03 1.92 12.50
N ARG A 168 -17.77 1.56 11.47
CA ARG A 168 -19.23 1.61 11.41
C ARG A 168 -19.86 0.23 11.41
N ALA A 169 -21.13 0.16 11.82
CA ALA A 169 -21.90 -1.09 11.79
C ALA A 169 -22.30 -1.51 10.38
N ASP A 170 -22.48 -0.56 9.47
CA ASP A 170 -23.07 -0.72 8.15
C ASP A 170 -22.21 -0.12 7.02
N LYS A 171 -22.70 -0.22 5.79
CA LYS A 171 -22.12 0.48 4.65
C LYS A 171 -22.25 1.99 4.81
N THR A 172 -21.19 2.72 4.50
CA THR A 172 -21.04 4.14 4.84
C THR A 172 -21.08 5.07 3.63
N THR A 173 -21.51 4.59 2.47
CA THR A 173 -21.56 5.37 1.23
C THR A 173 -22.40 6.64 1.40
N GLY A 174 -21.82 7.79 1.03
CA GLY A 174 -22.54 9.08 0.97
C GLY A 174 -22.79 9.76 2.30
N LEU A 175 -22.32 9.20 3.42
CA LEU A 175 -22.44 9.87 4.73
C LEU A 175 -21.24 10.79 4.97
N PRO A 176 -21.47 11.99 5.55
CA PRO A 176 -20.38 12.86 5.95
C PRO A 176 -19.53 12.20 7.04
N ILE A 177 -18.23 12.48 7.03
CA ILE A 177 -17.33 12.05 8.08
C ILE A 177 -17.58 12.91 9.34
N ASP A 178 -17.78 12.26 10.47
CA ASP A 178 -17.62 12.91 11.77
C ASP A 178 -16.11 13.03 12.07
N TRP A 179 -15.57 14.18 11.72
CA TRP A 179 -14.14 14.44 11.86
C TRP A 179 -13.66 14.48 13.30
N ALA A 180 -14.51 14.89 14.26
CA ALA A 180 -14.15 14.88 15.69
C ALA A 180 -13.87 13.44 16.15
N ARG A 181 -14.70 12.49 15.71
CA ARG A 181 -14.55 11.06 15.98
C ARG A 181 -13.38 10.45 15.17
N ASN A 182 -13.35 10.65 13.86
CA ASN A 182 -12.33 10.03 13.00
C ASN A 182 -10.92 10.50 13.34
N ALA A 183 -10.73 11.78 13.67
CA ALA A 183 -9.42 12.30 14.07
C ALA A 183 -8.89 11.64 15.36
N LYS A 184 -9.76 11.37 16.35
CA LYS A 184 -9.36 10.61 17.55
C LYS A 184 -8.86 9.21 17.19
N ILE A 185 -9.60 8.49 16.37
CA ILE A 185 -9.30 7.11 15.94
C ILE A 185 -7.98 7.08 15.15
N LEU A 186 -7.84 7.94 14.13
CA LEU A 186 -6.64 8.02 13.30
C LEU A 186 -5.40 8.39 14.12
N ASN A 187 -5.52 9.39 14.99
CA ASN A 187 -4.42 9.79 15.86
C ASN A 187 -4.01 8.70 16.85
N ALA A 188 -4.93 7.85 17.28
CA ALA A 188 -4.62 6.71 18.13
C ALA A 188 -3.74 5.69 17.40
N GLY A 189 -4.10 5.31 16.17
CA GLY A 189 -3.28 4.45 15.32
C GLY A 189 -1.91 5.05 15.01
N ILE A 190 -1.86 6.35 14.62
CA ILE A 190 -0.61 7.08 14.38
C ILE A 190 0.30 7.06 15.62
N ARG A 191 -0.24 7.33 16.82
CA ARG A 191 0.55 7.28 18.06
C ARG A 191 1.07 5.88 18.36
N ALA A 192 0.27 4.85 18.14
CA ALA A 192 0.70 3.45 18.35
C ALA A 192 1.87 3.09 17.44
N VAL A 193 1.82 3.47 16.16
CA VAL A 193 2.93 3.25 15.21
C VAL A 193 4.18 4.04 15.62
N ARG A 194 4.03 5.31 16.00
CA ARG A 194 5.15 6.17 16.45
C ARG A 194 5.81 5.68 17.73
N ALA A 195 5.08 4.95 18.57
CA ALA A 195 5.60 4.37 19.81
C ALA A 195 6.38 3.05 19.57
N ALA A 196 6.26 2.44 18.38
CA ALA A 196 6.96 1.20 18.05
C ALA A 196 8.41 1.49 17.64
N HIS A 197 9.35 0.79 18.26
CA HIS A 197 10.78 0.92 17.95
C HIS A 197 11.43 -0.45 17.82
N ALA A 198 12.19 -0.66 16.75
CA ALA A 198 13.04 -1.84 16.61
C ALA A 198 14.24 -1.78 17.57
N LYS A 199 14.96 -2.89 17.70
CA LYS A 199 16.17 -2.97 18.56
C LYS A 199 17.30 -2.02 18.15
N ASP A 200 17.35 -1.66 16.88
CA ASP A 200 18.31 -0.70 16.33
C ASP A 200 17.87 0.77 16.48
N GLY A 201 16.69 1.01 17.12
CA GLY A 201 16.13 2.34 17.32
C GLY A 201 15.32 2.87 16.14
N SER A 202 15.23 2.15 15.02
CA SER A 202 14.36 2.52 13.90
C SER A 202 12.89 2.39 14.26
N SER A 203 12.03 3.20 13.63
CA SER A 203 10.58 3.17 13.82
C SER A 203 9.88 3.03 12.48
N PRO A 204 8.72 2.34 12.43
CA PRO A 204 7.93 2.26 11.23
C PRO A 204 7.50 3.65 10.75
N LYS A 205 7.43 3.81 9.43
CA LYS A 205 6.83 4.99 8.81
C LYS A 205 5.31 4.87 8.86
N VAL A 206 4.62 6.00 9.03
CA VAL A 206 3.16 6.06 9.08
C VAL A 206 2.60 6.46 7.72
N MET A 207 1.60 5.73 7.25
CA MET A 207 0.82 6.05 6.05
C MET A 207 -0.67 6.16 6.40
N LEU A 208 -1.37 7.11 5.75
CA LEU A 208 -2.82 7.13 5.61
C LEU A 208 -3.18 6.94 4.14
N HIS A 209 -4.22 6.16 3.87
CA HIS A 209 -4.57 5.71 2.52
C HIS A 209 -5.99 6.14 2.12
N VAL A 210 -6.09 6.86 1.00
CA VAL A 210 -7.36 7.34 0.42
C VAL A 210 -7.49 6.86 -1.02
N ALA A 211 -8.65 6.31 -1.35
CA ALA A 211 -8.94 5.82 -2.70
C ALA A 211 -9.20 6.98 -3.68
N GLN A 212 -8.62 6.86 -4.85
CA GLN A 212 -8.71 7.69 -6.03
C GLN A 212 -8.12 9.10 -5.87
N PRO A 213 -7.28 9.55 -6.83
CA PRO A 213 -6.53 10.81 -6.74
C PRO A 213 -7.38 12.05 -6.49
N GLU A 214 -8.61 12.09 -7.02
CA GLU A 214 -9.54 13.20 -6.84
C GLU A 214 -10.03 13.41 -5.42
N ASN A 215 -9.98 12.36 -4.59
CA ASN A 215 -10.46 12.39 -3.22
C ASN A 215 -9.37 12.79 -2.21
N VAL A 216 -8.09 12.64 -2.57
CA VAL A 216 -6.96 12.78 -1.63
C VAL A 216 -6.84 14.20 -1.09
N GLU A 217 -6.82 15.20 -1.97
CA GLU A 217 -6.62 16.59 -1.55
C GLU A 217 -7.72 17.10 -0.61
N PRO A 218 -9.02 16.97 -0.93
CA PRO A 218 -10.09 17.42 -0.02
C PRO A 218 -10.14 16.62 1.27
N TRP A 219 -9.87 15.30 1.23
CA TRP A 219 -9.87 14.47 2.42
C TRP A 219 -8.75 14.87 3.40
N PHE A 220 -7.50 15.00 2.91
CA PHE A 220 -6.38 15.40 3.75
C PHE A 220 -6.51 16.84 4.27
N ALA A 221 -7.13 17.74 3.49
CA ALA A 221 -7.41 19.09 3.97
C ALA A 221 -8.33 19.08 5.20
N ALA A 222 -9.43 18.33 5.13
CA ALA A 222 -10.37 18.17 6.24
C ALA A 222 -9.73 17.43 7.45
N ALA A 223 -8.91 16.42 7.19
CA ALA A 223 -8.20 15.69 8.23
C ALA A 223 -7.22 16.59 9.00
N VAL A 224 -6.45 17.42 8.30
CA VAL A 224 -5.51 18.39 8.92
C VAL A 224 -6.29 19.44 9.72
N GLU A 225 -7.39 19.97 9.20
CA GLU A 225 -8.26 20.91 9.91
C GLU A 225 -8.84 20.30 11.19
N ALA A 226 -9.17 19.00 11.15
CA ALA A 226 -9.66 18.25 12.31
C ALA A 226 -8.54 17.84 13.30
N GLY A 227 -7.28 18.18 13.04
CA GLY A 227 -6.16 17.89 13.95
C GLY A 227 -5.60 16.46 13.80
N VAL A 228 -5.78 15.80 12.66
CA VAL A 228 -5.06 14.56 12.37
C VAL A 228 -3.56 14.83 12.26
N GLY A 229 -2.76 14.04 12.97
CA GLY A 229 -1.30 14.20 13.03
C GLY A 229 -0.60 13.96 11.69
N ARG A 230 0.61 14.50 11.56
CA ARG A 230 1.44 14.31 10.35
C ARG A 230 1.79 12.84 10.14
N VAL A 231 1.77 12.43 8.88
CA VAL A 231 2.20 11.11 8.42
C VAL A 231 3.46 11.23 7.56
N ASP A 232 4.16 10.12 7.34
CA ASP A 232 5.36 10.10 6.50
C ASP A 232 5.00 9.95 5.02
N TYR A 233 3.90 9.23 4.74
CA TYR A 233 3.44 8.97 3.38
C TYR A 233 1.93 9.10 3.25
N ILE A 234 1.51 9.57 2.08
CA ILE A 234 0.13 9.51 1.62
C ILE A 234 -0.02 8.32 0.69
N GLY A 235 -0.87 7.34 1.04
CA GLY A 235 -1.25 6.23 0.17
C GLY A 235 -2.42 6.60 -0.73
N VAL A 236 -2.36 6.19 -2.00
CA VAL A 236 -3.41 6.47 -2.98
C VAL A 236 -3.71 5.22 -3.80
N SER A 237 -4.99 4.83 -3.92
CA SER A 237 -5.42 3.88 -4.96
C SER A 237 -5.67 4.62 -6.28
N TYR A 238 -5.28 4.03 -7.40
CA TYR A 238 -5.65 4.53 -8.71
C TYR A 238 -6.17 3.40 -9.61
N TYR A 239 -7.48 3.34 -9.71
CA TYR A 239 -8.18 2.41 -10.59
C TYR A 239 -9.05 3.18 -11.60
N PRO A 240 -8.80 3.06 -12.90
CA PRO A 240 -9.63 3.74 -13.91
C PRO A 240 -11.13 3.43 -13.83
N LYS A 241 -11.48 2.24 -13.34
CA LYS A 241 -12.87 1.83 -13.12
C LYS A 241 -13.63 2.76 -12.17
N TRP A 242 -12.96 3.25 -11.14
CA TRP A 242 -13.59 4.00 -10.04
C TRP A 242 -13.12 5.46 -9.97
N SER A 243 -12.05 5.82 -10.67
CA SER A 243 -11.60 7.21 -10.77
C SER A 243 -12.33 7.94 -11.90
N LYS A 244 -12.65 9.20 -11.66
CA LYS A 244 -13.19 10.10 -12.69
C LYS A 244 -12.08 10.76 -13.52
N LEU A 245 -10.82 10.56 -13.14
CA LEU A 245 -9.66 11.22 -13.74
C LEU A 245 -8.95 10.27 -14.70
N ASN A 246 -8.58 10.81 -15.86
CA ASN A 246 -7.61 10.17 -16.74
C ASN A 246 -6.18 10.34 -16.18
N MET A 247 -5.19 9.70 -16.80
CA MET A 247 -3.80 9.67 -16.32
C MET A 247 -3.21 11.09 -16.10
N SER A 248 -3.42 12.03 -17.02
CA SER A 248 -2.87 13.39 -16.89
C SER A 248 -3.58 14.21 -15.81
N GLN A 249 -4.89 14.02 -15.65
CA GLN A 249 -5.66 14.65 -14.59
C GLN A 249 -5.28 14.10 -13.21
N ALA A 250 -5.05 12.78 -13.12
CA ALA A 250 -4.56 12.13 -11.92
C ALA A 250 -3.17 12.67 -11.53
N GLN A 251 -2.25 12.80 -12.50
CA GLN A 251 -0.95 13.43 -12.27
C GLN A 251 -1.10 14.84 -11.67
N ALA A 252 -1.89 15.69 -12.29
CA ALA A 252 -2.10 17.06 -11.81
C ALA A 252 -2.73 17.13 -10.42
N ALA A 253 -3.64 16.19 -10.08
CA ALA A 253 -4.21 16.09 -8.74
C ALA A 253 -3.15 15.71 -7.69
N LEU A 254 -2.32 14.71 -7.99
CA LEU A 254 -1.26 14.25 -7.09
C LEU A 254 -0.11 15.27 -6.93
N GLU A 255 0.22 16.03 -7.97
CA GLU A 255 1.16 17.17 -7.88
C GLU A 255 0.66 18.22 -6.87
N ARG A 256 -0.65 18.54 -6.88
CA ARG A 256 -1.23 19.45 -5.90
C ARG A 256 -1.18 18.89 -4.49
N VAL A 257 -1.49 17.61 -4.32
CA VAL A 257 -1.38 16.89 -3.03
C VAL A 257 0.03 17.01 -2.48
N ARG A 258 1.04 16.63 -3.27
CA ARG A 258 2.46 16.68 -2.87
C ARG A 258 2.88 18.09 -2.46
N LYS A 259 2.49 19.09 -3.26
CA LYS A 259 2.81 20.51 -3.00
C LYS A 259 2.11 21.06 -1.76
N ARG A 260 0.82 20.70 -1.57
CA ARG A 260 0.00 21.26 -0.50
C ARG A 260 0.39 20.74 0.87
N PHE A 261 0.66 19.44 0.98
CA PHE A 261 0.89 18.79 2.27
C PHE A 261 2.37 18.56 2.58
N ASP A 262 3.27 18.85 1.65
CA ASP A 262 4.72 18.62 1.77
C ASP A 262 5.03 17.20 2.31
N THR A 263 4.30 16.21 1.81
CA THR A 263 4.37 14.82 2.22
C THR A 263 4.51 13.94 1.00
N ASP A 264 5.46 13.01 1.01
CA ASP A 264 5.64 12.08 -0.08
C ASP A 264 4.42 11.18 -0.24
N PHE A 265 4.11 10.76 -1.48
CA PHE A 265 3.03 9.83 -1.72
C PHE A 265 3.47 8.58 -2.48
N ILE A 266 2.73 7.51 -2.27
CA ILE A 266 2.87 6.23 -2.94
C ILE A 266 1.51 5.87 -3.55
N VAL A 267 1.48 5.49 -4.82
CA VAL A 267 0.32 4.79 -5.39
C VAL A 267 0.36 3.37 -4.84
N VAL A 268 -0.37 3.12 -3.74
CA VAL A 268 -0.30 1.84 -2.99
C VAL A 268 -1.22 0.77 -3.53
N GLU A 269 -2.15 1.16 -4.40
CA GLU A 269 -2.98 0.21 -5.15
C GLU A 269 -3.17 0.69 -6.59
N VAL A 270 -2.86 -0.19 -7.50
CA VAL A 270 -3.14 -0.07 -8.94
C VAL A 270 -3.11 -1.45 -9.56
N SER A 271 -4.00 -1.71 -10.49
CA SER A 271 -3.98 -2.91 -11.35
C SER A 271 -4.61 -2.58 -12.69
N TYR A 272 -4.34 -3.40 -13.68
CA TYR A 272 -4.93 -3.24 -15.01
C TYR A 272 -5.12 -4.59 -15.69
N PRO A 273 -6.25 -4.84 -16.38
CA PRO A 273 -6.49 -6.14 -17.00
C PRO A 273 -5.62 -6.34 -18.24
N PHE A 274 -4.98 -7.53 -18.33
CA PHE A 274 -4.27 -7.97 -19.53
C PHE A 274 -5.18 -8.73 -20.50
N THR A 275 -6.40 -9.04 -20.11
CA THR A 275 -7.42 -9.70 -20.92
C THR A 275 -8.81 -9.42 -20.36
N LEU A 276 -9.86 -9.51 -21.16
CA LEU A 276 -11.24 -9.52 -20.70
C LEU A 276 -11.82 -10.93 -20.61
N ARG A 277 -11.01 -11.96 -20.87
CA ARG A 277 -11.42 -13.36 -20.76
C ARG A 277 -11.29 -13.81 -19.30
N ASP A 278 -12.14 -14.75 -18.96
CA ASP A 278 -12.15 -15.51 -17.73
C ASP A 278 -11.25 -16.74 -17.86
N ALA A 279 -10.61 -17.18 -16.78
CA ALA A 279 -9.84 -18.43 -16.75
C ALA A 279 -10.70 -19.67 -16.59
N GLY A 280 -11.98 -19.49 -16.21
CA GLY A 280 -12.95 -20.58 -16.07
C GLY A 280 -12.98 -21.21 -14.68
N ASP A 281 -12.53 -20.49 -13.64
CA ASP A 281 -12.51 -20.98 -12.27
C ASP A 281 -13.86 -20.76 -11.51
N GLY A 282 -14.80 -20.06 -12.14
CA GLY A 282 -16.14 -19.78 -11.61
C GLY A 282 -16.30 -18.36 -11.06
N ALA A 283 -15.22 -17.61 -10.86
CA ALA A 283 -15.27 -16.22 -10.44
C ALA A 283 -15.48 -15.29 -11.64
N ALA A 284 -16.35 -14.29 -11.50
CA ALA A 284 -16.48 -13.23 -12.49
C ALA A 284 -15.40 -12.17 -12.28
N ASN A 285 -14.72 -11.78 -13.35
CA ASN A 285 -13.71 -10.73 -13.31
C ASN A 285 -14.28 -9.38 -12.86
N LEU A 286 -13.71 -8.78 -11.83
CA LEU A 286 -14.11 -7.48 -11.32
C LEU A 286 -13.69 -6.34 -12.26
N LEU A 287 -12.56 -6.45 -12.95
CA LEU A 287 -12.10 -5.48 -13.94
C LEU A 287 -12.51 -5.89 -15.35
N GLY A 288 -13.62 -5.33 -15.83
CA GLY A 288 -14.18 -5.55 -17.16
C GLY A 288 -13.78 -4.47 -18.17
N ALA A 289 -14.55 -4.36 -19.26
CA ALA A 289 -14.35 -3.34 -20.30
C ALA A 289 -14.50 -1.89 -19.77
N ASP A 290 -15.30 -1.70 -18.74
CA ASP A 290 -15.51 -0.45 -18.02
C ASP A 290 -14.28 0.03 -17.21
N SER A 291 -13.27 -0.84 -17.08
CA SER A 291 -12.00 -0.52 -16.42
C SER A 291 -10.94 0.01 -17.38
N LEU A 292 -11.21 0.03 -18.69
CA LEU A 292 -10.22 0.37 -19.69
C LEU A 292 -10.14 1.88 -19.94
N LEU A 293 -8.92 2.41 -19.94
CA LEU A 293 -8.63 3.75 -20.44
C LEU A 293 -8.40 3.72 -21.96
N LYS A 294 -8.80 4.80 -22.63
CA LYS A 294 -8.51 4.97 -24.07
C LYS A 294 -7.00 4.88 -24.32
N GLY A 295 -6.60 4.02 -25.23
CA GLY A 295 -5.19 3.80 -25.60
C GLY A 295 -4.52 2.62 -24.87
N TYR A 296 -5.20 2.01 -23.90
CA TYR A 296 -4.70 0.84 -23.15
C TYR A 296 -5.66 -0.34 -23.30
N PRO A 297 -5.59 -1.12 -24.39
CA PRO A 297 -6.44 -2.30 -24.55
C PRO A 297 -6.09 -3.38 -23.51
N ALA A 298 -7.05 -4.24 -23.18
CA ALA A 298 -6.84 -5.40 -22.31
C ALA A 298 -6.00 -6.47 -23.03
N THR A 299 -4.71 -6.23 -23.10
CA THR A 299 -3.66 -7.11 -23.67
C THR A 299 -2.42 -7.04 -22.79
N LEU A 300 -1.51 -8.01 -22.90
CA LEU A 300 -0.23 -8.00 -22.19
C LEU A 300 0.55 -6.69 -22.44
N GLN A 301 0.58 -6.20 -23.68
CA GLN A 301 1.24 -4.96 -24.05
C GLN A 301 0.48 -3.72 -23.53
N GLY A 302 -0.85 -3.79 -23.48
CA GLY A 302 -1.68 -2.71 -22.92
C GLY A 302 -1.49 -2.56 -21.42
N GLN A 303 -1.44 -3.68 -20.68
CA GLN A 303 -1.13 -3.72 -19.25
C GLN A 303 0.28 -3.16 -18.97
N ASP A 304 1.30 -3.65 -19.69
CA ASP A 304 2.68 -3.19 -19.55
C ASP A 304 2.80 -1.68 -19.79
N ARG A 305 2.23 -1.18 -20.88
CA ARG A 305 2.23 0.26 -21.18
C ARG A 305 1.51 1.06 -20.09
N PHE A 306 0.34 0.60 -19.64
CA PHE A 306 -0.41 1.26 -18.57
C PHE A 306 0.42 1.39 -17.30
N MET A 307 1.06 0.31 -16.86
CA MET A 307 1.87 0.31 -15.63
C MET A 307 3.10 1.20 -15.76
N ASN A 308 3.78 1.20 -16.89
CA ASN A 308 4.92 2.11 -17.12
C ASN A 308 4.48 3.58 -17.16
N ASP A 309 3.28 3.88 -17.66
CA ASP A 309 2.72 5.22 -17.66
C ASP A 309 2.26 5.66 -16.27
N VAL A 310 1.73 4.76 -15.45
CA VAL A 310 1.48 5.02 -14.01
C VAL A 310 2.78 5.36 -13.28
N VAL A 311 3.86 4.62 -13.52
CA VAL A 311 5.18 4.95 -12.96
C VAL A 311 5.62 6.36 -13.37
N ARG A 312 5.51 6.69 -14.65
CA ARG A 312 5.87 8.02 -15.16
C ARG A 312 5.02 9.12 -14.55
N MET A 313 3.69 8.91 -14.49
CA MET A 313 2.74 9.80 -13.82
C MET A 313 3.14 10.04 -12.35
N THR A 314 3.40 8.97 -11.60
CA THR A 314 3.76 9.03 -10.18
C THR A 314 5.07 9.80 -9.98
N ARG A 315 6.10 9.50 -10.76
CA ARG A 315 7.41 10.21 -10.70
C ARG A 315 7.27 11.69 -11.04
N ASN A 316 6.55 12.01 -12.10
CA ASN A 316 6.34 13.40 -12.55
C ASN A 316 5.58 14.20 -11.48
N ALA A 317 4.61 13.59 -10.80
CA ALA A 317 3.88 14.21 -9.70
C ALA A 317 4.68 14.30 -8.38
N GLY A 318 5.93 13.84 -8.35
CA GLY A 318 6.79 13.84 -7.15
C GLY A 318 6.53 12.69 -6.19
N GLY A 319 5.83 11.64 -6.63
CA GLY A 319 5.61 10.43 -5.84
C GLY A 319 6.86 9.54 -5.77
N VAL A 320 6.92 8.72 -4.73
CA VAL A 320 8.10 7.92 -4.40
C VAL A 320 7.90 6.41 -4.58
N GLY A 321 6.70 5.95 -4.94
CA GLY A 321 6.47 4.52 -5.11
C GLY A 321 5.18 4.16 -5.85
N VAL A 322 5.17 2.93 -6.38
CA VAL A 322 4.00 2.28 -6.98
C VAL A 322 3.94 0.85 -6.47
N VAL A 323 2.78 0.42 -5.98
CA VAL A 323 2.48 -0.94 -5.54
C VAL A 323 1.39 -1.53 -6.43
N TYR A 324 1.68 -2.64 -7.08
CA TYR A 324 0.66 -3.39 -7.82
C TYR A 324 -0.20 -4.17 -6.82
N TRP A 325 -1.53 -3.99 -6.88
CA TRP A 325 -2.45 -4.68 -5.99
C TRP A 325 -2.76 -6.08 -6.50
N GLU A 326 -2.51 -7.08 -5.66
CA GLU A 326 -2.76 -8.51 -5.85
C GLU A 326 -2.28 -9.07 -7.22
N PRO A 327 -1.00 -8.86 -7.59
CA PRO A 327 -0.44 -9.34 -8.85
C PRO A 327 -0.43 -10.87 -8.94
N ALA A 328 -0.54 -11.55 -7.81
CA ALA A 328 -0.43 -13.00 -7.67
C ALA A 328 -1.74 -13.69 -7.26
N TRP A 329 -2.88 -12.97 -7.23
CA TRP A 329 -4.18 -13.60 -6.98
C TRP A 329 -4.69 -14.29 -8.25
N VAL A 330 -3.98 -15.36 -8.63
CA VAL A 330 -4.28 -16.16 -9.82
C VAL A 330 -5.48 -17.06 -9.59
N SER A 331 -6.09 -17.52 -10.68
CA SER A 331 -7.13 -18.55 -10.67
C SER A 331 -6.67 -19.80 -9.91
N SER A 332 -7.51 -20.32 -9.06
CA SER A 332 -7.26 -21.50 -8.23
C SER A 332 -8.56 -22.21 -7.84
N THR A 333 -8.45 -23.32 -7.13
CA THR A 333 -9.63 -24.04 -6.58
C THR A 333 -10.07 -23.46 -5.25
N CYS A 334 -9.49 -22.38 -4.76
CA CYS A 334 -9.90 -21.71 -3.53
C CYS A 334 -11.34 -21.26 -3.60
N SER A 335 -12.06 -21.44 -2.49
CA SER A 335 -13.38 -20.87 -2.28
C SER A 335 -13.33 -19.92 -1.10
N THR A 336 -13.77 -18.70 -1.34
CA THR A 336 -13.94 -17.68 -0.32
C THR A 336 -15.43 -17.45 -0.08
N ARG A 337 -15.79 -16.58 0.86
CA ARG A 337 -17.19 -16.16 1.05
C ARG A 337 -17.79 -15.41 -0.15
N TRP A 338 -16.95 -15.01 -1.11
CA TRP A 338 -17.38 -14.34 -2.36
C TRP A 338 -17.52 -15.28 -3.55
N GLY A 339 -17.13 -16.54 -3.42
CA GLY A 339 -17.19 -17.55 -4.46
C GLY A 339 -15.89 -18.34 -4.62
N GLN A 340 -15.89 -19.24 -5.60
CA GLN A 340 -14.70 -20.01 -5.99
C GLN A 340 -13.88 -19.20 -7.00
N GLY A 341 -12.56 -19.30 -6.92
CA GLY A 341 -11.62 -18.72 -7.86
C GLY A 341 -11.22 -17.29 -7.54
N SER A 342 -10.65 -16.61 -8.52
CA SER A 342 -10.14 -15.25 -8.40
C SER A 342 -10.95 -14.24 -9.21
N HIS A 343 -11.57 -13.27 -8.53
CA HIS A 343 -12.21 -12.13 -9.20
C HIS A 343 -11.21 -11.15 -9.84
N TRP A 344 -9.91 -11.43 -9.72
CA TRP A 344 -8.80 -10.58 -10.18
C TRP A 344 -7.88 -11.23 -11.20
N GLU A 345 -8.15 -12.48 -11.57
CA GLU A 345 -7.27 -13.31 -12.39
C GLU A 345 -6.84 -12.65 -13.71
N ASN A 346 -7.72 -11.84 -14.31
CA ASN A 346 -7.45 -11.12 -15.55
C ASN A 346 -6.60 -9.86 -15.38
N ALA A 347 -6.36 -9.46 -14.13
CA ALA A 347 -5.59 -8.27 -13.77
C ALA A 347 -4.34 -8.61 -12.93
N THR A 348 -3.98 -9.88 -12.82
CA THR A 348 -2.71 -10.30 -12.20
C THR A 348 -1.51 -9.97 -13.10
N LEU A 349 -0.29 -10.16 -12.58
CA LEU A 349 0.93 -10.14 -13.38
C LEU A 349 1.34 -11.55 -13.87
N PHE A 350 0.37 -12.47 -13.94
CA PHE A 350 0.58 -13.83 -14.41
C PHE A 350 -0.44 -14.21 -15.48
N ASP A 351 0.04 -14.70 -16.62
CA ASP A 351 -0.81 -15.11 -17.72
C ASP A 351 -1.30 -16.56 -17.51
N PHE A 352 -2.57 -16.69 -17.07
CA PHE A 352 -3.18 -18.01 -16.86
C PHE A 352 -3.26 -18.89 -18.12
N LYS A 353 -3.24 -18.29 -19.32
CA LYS A 353 -3.20 -19.03 -20.59
C LYS A 353 -1.86 -19.72 -20.83
N LYS A 354 -0.82 -19.32 -20.08
CA LYS A 354 0.53 -19.88 -20.14
C LYS A 354 0.94 -20.55 -18.82
N GLY A 355 -0.04 -21.02 -18.05
CA GLY A 355 0.22 -21.68 -16.77
C GLY A 355 0.80 -20.76 -15.72
N ASN A 356 0.29 -19.53 -15.66
CA ASN A 356 0.74 -18.47 -14.76
C ASN A 356 2.20 -18.06 -15.00
N GLU A 357 2.57 -17.86 -16.26
CA GLU A 357 3.85 -17.23 -16.62
C GLU A 357 3.81 -15.73 -16.35
N LEU A 358 4.91 -15.18 -15.79
CA LEU A 358 5.01 -13.76 -15.48
C LEU A 358 4.83 -12.89 -16.73
N THR A 359 4.01 -11.84 -16.62
CA THR A 359 3.72 -10.93 -17.74
C THR A 359 4.79 -9.83 -17.88
N PRO A 360 4.93 -9.22 -19.08
CA PRO A 360 5.86 -8.11 -19.30
C PRO A 360 5.61 -6.90 -18.38
N ALA A 361 4.38 -6.70 -17.91
CA ALA A 361 4.01 -5.57 -17.06
C ALA A 361 4.79 -5.50 -15.74
N ALA A 362 5.40 -6.61 -15.29
CA ALA A 362 6.34 -6.60 -14.15
C ALA A 362 7.56 -5.69 -14.37
N SER A 363 7.80 -5.19 -15.60
CA SER A 363 8.86 -4.24 -15.93
C SER A 363 8.79 -2.94 -15.12
N PHE A 364 7.58 -2.53 -14.68
CA PHE A 364 7.35 -1.33 -13.88
C PHE A 364 8.18 -1.31 -12.58
N LEU A 365 8.46 -2.48 -12.00
CA LEU A 365 9.22 -2.62 -10.76
C LEU A 365 10.65 -2.05 -10.89
N ARG A 366 11.27 -2.19 -12.05
CA ARG A 366 12.57 -1.57 -12.32
C ARG A 366 12.43 -0.11 -12.72
N ALA A 367 11.37 0.24 -13.48
CA ALA A 367 11.16 1.57 -13.98
C ALA A 367 10.95 2.62 -12.88
N ILE A 368 10.25 2.30 -11.78
CA ILE A 368 10.02 3.23 -10.67
C ILE A 368 11.31 3.54 -9.90
N ARG A 369 12.26 2.60 -9.86
CA ARG A 369 13.55 2.74 -9.16
C ARG A 369 14.67 3.31 -10.04
N ALA A 370 14.46 3.42 -11.33
CA ALA A 370 15.43 4.04 -12.22
C ALA A 370 15.71 5.51 -11.81
N PRO A 371 16.93 6.02 -11.99
CA PRO A 371 17.32 7.38 -11.63
C PRO A 371 16.49 8.46 -12.35
#